data_316fa4d9fa20232092884db8172d727e
#
_entry.id   316fa4d9fa20232092884db8172d727e
#
_cell.length_a   1.000
_cell.length_b   1.000
_cell.length_c   1.000
_cell.angle_alpha   90.00
_cell.angle_beta   90.00
_cell.angle_gamma   90.00
#
_symmetry.space_group_name_H-M   'P 1'
#
loop_
_entity.id
_entity.type
_entity.pdbx_description
1 polymer ?
#
loop_
_entity_poly.entity_id
_entity_poly.type
_entity_poly.pdbx_seq_one_letter_code
_entity_poly.pdbx_strand_id
1 'polypeptide(L)'
;GHFELNKKADETLLAAIETGTKADVKQYYLDKAKKELDEKFDDEFEKEFTDKFNTEFEEKFKEEFDSEFQSKFDEQFESMFKQQFDANFGAQFDMQFGAQVIQTLLAQGLDENSADAMLAGAIAQAKQNGTYQSAYDTAKKENYQSAYDTAYKEAYQSAHDEAYDTAYQEAYDEAYPEAYDKAWDEIVKEIDDKYADAEEKYELNDPDFTEVPVKIYENFFRNEEEDYNNDGEAEGNIRVYAKNDNVDLACLLDGAFPEKADEIAIDRMHADNVGVKVGDEISVSGQRFKVVGLIAYVNYATLHEKSTDIMFDAIKFDVAMVTQEGFDSLHKTVHYSYTWNYVDTPADEVEQKAKSDDFMKALLTQVVCDDKELEDYMPRYANPAINFATDDMGSDKAMGGVLLDILIVIIAFIFAVTISNTIVKEASTIGTLRASGYTRGELVRHYISMPVIVTLLAACVGNILGYTVFKNVVVGMYYNSYSLPTYQTVWNPDAFFKTTIIPVVLMLVVNLIVIIKMMRHTPLQFLRHDLKKTKRKKAMRLPKWS
;
A
#
# COMPACT_ATOMS: atom_id res chain seq x y z
N GLY A 1 1.44 -13.24 3.88
CA GLY A 1 2.05 -11.97 3.56
C GLY A 1 1.27 -10.80 4.14
N HIS A 2 1.77 -9.60 3.94
CA HIS A 2 1.06 -8.39 4.33
C HIS A 2 1.14 -7.33 3.23
N PHE A 3 0.13 -6.45 3.20
CA PHE A 3 0.10 -5.27 2.37
C PHE A 3 -0.36 -4.07 3.19
N GLU A 4 0.01 -2.87 2.76
CA GLU A 4 -0.34 -1.61 3.41
C GLU A 4 -1.07 -0.69 2.44
N LEU A 5 -2.13 -0.03 2.93
CA LEU A 5 -2.91 0.94 2.18
C LEU A 5 -2.76 2.33 2.78
N ASN A 6 -2.84 3.36 1.93
CA ASN A 6 -2.82 4.76 2.37
C ASN A 6 -4.02 5.17 3.23
N LYS A 7 -5.12 4.38 3.20
CA LYS A 7 -6.34 4.60 3.97
C LYS A 7 -6.94 3.27 4.40
N LYS A 8 -7.70 3.29 5.49
CA LYS A 8 -8.43 2.10 5.96
C LYS A 8 -9.41 1.61 4.89
N ALA A 9 -9.34 0.31 4.59
CA ALA A 9 -10.31 -0.37 3.74
C ALA A 9 -11.63 -0.56 4.48
N ASP A 10 -12.74 -0.46 3.76
CA ASP A 10 -14.05 -0.86 4.27
C ASP A 10 -14.32 -2.36 4.03
N GLU A 11 -15.40 -2.86 4.60
CA GLU A 11 -15.78 -4.27 4.47
C GLU A 11 -16.04 -4.69 3.02
N THR A 12 -16.48 -3.75 2.16
CA THR A 12 -16.79 -4.03 0.76
C THR A 12 -15.50 -4.27 -0.03
N LEU A 13 -14.51 -3.40 0.15
CA LEU A 13 -13.20 -3.55 -0.47
C LEU A 13 -12.50 -4.82 0.03
N LEU A 14 -12.51 -5.07 1.35
CA LEU A 14 -11.90 -6.29 1.90
C LEU A 14 -12.54 -7.54 1.32
N ALA A 15 -13.87 -7.60 1.23
CA ALA A 15 -14.57 -8.72 0.62
C ALA A 15 -14.23 -8.89 -0.87
N ALA A 16 -14.04 -7.80 -1.62
CA ALA A 16 -13.63 -7.85 -3.01
C ALA A 16 -12.19 -8.38 -3.15
N ILE A 17 -11.25 -7.92 -2.32
CA ILE A 17 -9.86 -8.40 -2.32
C ILE A 17 -9.79 -9.88 -1.94
N GLU A 18 -10.61 -10.34 -0.98
CA GLU A 18 -10.64 -11.75 -0.54
C GLU A 18 -11.00 -12.73 -1.64
N THR A 19 -11.72 -12.28 -2.68
CA THR A 19 -12.03 -13.14 -3.84
C THR A 19 -10.79 -13.49 -4.66
N GLY A 20 -9.76 -12.66 -4.62
CA GLY A 20 -8.57 -12.79 -5.46
C GLY A 20 -8.81 -12.52 -6.94
N THR A 21 -9.92 -11.84 -7.28
CA THR A 21 -10.30 -11.48 -8.65
C THR A 21 -9.82 -10.09 -9.01
N LYS A 22 -9.51 -9.86 -10.29
CA LYS A 22 -9.21 -8.51 -10.80
C LYS A 22 -10.49 -7.70 -10.97
N ALA A 23 -10.43 -6.40 -10.62
CA ALA A 23 -11.46 -5.43 -10.98
C ALA A 23 -11.20 -4.85 -12.38
N ASP A 24 -12.28 -4.39 -13.05
CA ASP A 24 -12.18 -3.70 -14.34
C ASP A 24 -11.84 -2.22 -14.11
N VAL A 25 -10.56 -1.94 -13.99
CA VAL A 25 -9.99 -0.60 -13.73
C VAL A 25 -10.36 0.36 -14.88
N LYS A 26 -10.35 -0.11 -16.11
CA LYS A 26 -10.70 0.72 -17.26
C LYS A 26 -12.14 1.19 -17.18
N GLN A 27 -13.06 0.24 -16.95
CA GLN A 27 -14.48 0.56 -16.82
C GLN A 27 -14.74 1.51 -15.63
N TYR A 28 -14.06 1.29 -14.50
CA TYR A 28 -14.15 2.18 -13.36
C TYR A 28 -13.78 3.63 -13.68
N TYR A 29 -12.64 3.85 -14.37
CA TYR A 29 -12.23 5.21 -14.76
C TYR A 29 -13.17 5.83 -15.80
N LEU A 30 -13.70 5.05 -16.72
CA LEU A 30 -14.71 5.52 -17.69
C LEU A 30 -15.99 5.96 -16.98
N ASP A 31 -16.49 5.17 -16.04
CA ASP A 31 -17.71 5.50 -15.28
C ASP A 31 -17.52 6.75 -14.43
N LYS A 32 -16.36 6.87 -13.77
CA LYS A 32 -16.00 8.05 -12.95
C LYS A 32 -15.88 9.30 -13.81
N ALA A 33 -15.14 9.23 -14.91
CA ALA A 33 -14.97 10.36 -15.82
C ALA A 33 -16.29 10.79 -16.46
N LYS A 34 -17.14 9.83 -16.83
CA LYS A 34 -18.46 10.13 -17.35
C LYS A 34 -19.33 10.89 -16.37
N LYS A 35 -19.34 10.45 -15.11
CA LYS A 35 -20.06 11.14 -14.05
C LYS A 35 -19.55 12.56 -13.83
N GLU A 36 -18.22 12.76 -13.82
CA GLU A 36 -17.62 14.09 -13.68
C GLU A 36 -17.92 15.00 -14.88
N LEU A 37 -17.93 14.42 -16.09
CA LEU A 37 -18.34 15.15 -17.30
C LEU A 37 -19.79 15.56 -17.22
N ASP A 38 -20.71 14.63 -16.89
CA ASP A 38 -22.15 14.90 -16.77
C ASP A 38 -22.46 15.96 -15.71
N GLU A 39 -21.67 16.03 -14.62
CA GLU A 39 -21.87 17.02 -13.53
C GLU A 39 -21.37 18.42 -13.89
N LYS A 40 -20.38 18.58 -14.76
CA LYS A 40 -19.69 19.84 -15.02
C LYS A 40 -19.92 20.42 -16.41
N PHE A 41 -20.23 19.55 -17.39
CA PHE A 41 -20.26 19.97 -18.79
C PHE A 41 -21.35 20.98 -19.08
N ASP A 42 -22.51 20.87 -18.46
CA ASP A 42 -23.62 21.81 -18.60
C ASP A 42 -23.22 23.22 -18.16
N ASP A 43 -22.58 23.35 -17.00
CA ASP A 43 -22.14 24.64 -16.46
C ASP A 43 -21.03 25.27 -17.33
N GLU A 44 -20.08 24.43 -17.82
CA GLU A 44 -18.97 24.88 -18.67
C GLU A 44 -19.47 25.30 -20.05
N PHE A 45 -20.40 24.56 -20.64
CA PHE A 45 -21.02 24.88 -21.93
C PHE A 45 -21.83 26.17 -21.83
N GLU A 46 -22.68 26.32 -20.80
CA GLU A 46 -23.46 27.55 -20.58
C GLU A 46 -22.54 28.77 -20.42
N LYS A 47 -21.48 28.64 -19.66
CA LYS A 47 -20.51 29.71 -19.44
C LYS A 47 -19.81 30.11 -20.74
N GLU A 48 -19.27 29.15 -21.50
CA GLU A 48 -18.57 29.43 -22.76
C GLU A 48 -19.52 30.04 -23.79
N PHE A 49 -20.74 29.52 -23.87
CA PHE A 49 -21.81 30.07 -24.71
C PHE A 49 -22.14 31.51 -24.32
N THR A 50 -22.34 31.78 -23.02
CA THR A 50 -22.69 33.11 -22.50
C THR A 50 -21.60 34.15 -22.84
N ASP A 51 -20.32 33.82 -22.62
CA ASP A 51 -19.21 34.72 -22.93
C ASP A 51 -19.13 35.01 -24.42
N LYS A 52 -19.33 34.04 -25.28
CA LYS A 52 -19.33 34.18 -26.71
C LYS A 52 -20.56 34.96 -27.21
N PHE A 53 -21.74 34.61 -26.72
CA PHE A 53 -22.98 35.31 -27.07
C PHE A 53 -22.92 36.79 -26.70
N ASN A 54 -22.51 37.13 -25.49
CA ASN A 54 -22.40 38.55 -25.06
C ASN A 54 -21.45 39.34 -25.94
N THR A 55 -20.32 38.73 -26.33
CA THR A 55 -19.36 39.39 -27.23
C THR A 55 -19.97 39.62 -28.61
N GLU A 56 -20.60 38.62 -29.20
CA GLU A 56 -21.22 38.73 -30.53
C GLU A 56 -22.46 39.62 -30.52
N PHE A 57 -23.23 39.63 -29.43
CA PHE A 57 -24.41 40.48 -29.26
C PHE A 57 -24.00 41.96 -29.16
N GLU A 58 -22.99 42.31 -28.36
CA GLU A 58 -22.46 43.66 -28.23
C GLU A 58 -21.93 44.18 -29.57
N GLU A 59 -21.20 43.37 -30.34
CA GLU A 59 -20.59 43.77 -31.60
C GLU A 59 -21.59 43.95 -32.76
N LYS A 60 -22.58 43.04 -32.87
CA LYS A 60 -23.45 43.01 -34.05
C LYS A 60 -24.79 43.69 -33.83
N PHE A 61 -25.33 43.65 -32.65
CA PHE A 61 -26.70 44.03 -32.33
C PHE A 61 -26.84 45.44 -31.79
N LYS A 62 -25.85 45.97 -31.07
CA LYS A 62 -25.94 47.23 -30.36
C LYS A 62 -26.20 48.44 -31.28
N GLU A 63 -25.47 48.54 -32.39
CA GLU A 63 -25.65 49.66 -33.30
C GLU A 63 -27.03 49.63 -33.99
N GLU A 64 -27.50 48.45 -34.36
CA GLU A 64 -28.80 48.24 -34.99
C GLU A 64 -29.93 48.50 -34.01
N PHE A 65 -29.83 47.95 -32.77
CA PHE A 65 -30.76 48.18 -31.70
C PHE A 65 -30.84 49.66 -31.31
N ASP A 66 -29.72 50.32 -31.10
CA ASP A 66 -29.66 51.73 -30.73
C ASP A 66 -30.39 52.64 -31.75
N SER A 67 -30.16 52.41 -33.05
CA SER A 67 -30.80 53.16 -34.13
C SER A 67 -32.30 52.94 -34.19
N GLU A 68 -32.74 51.69 -34.09
CA GLU A 68 -34.14 51.34 -34.14
C GLU A 68 -34.92 51.78 -32.87
N PHE A 69 -34.28 51.61 -31.71
CA PHE A 69 -34.85 52.03 -30.44
C PHE A 69 -35.02 53.54 -30.35
N GLN A 70 -33.97 54.30 -30.73
CA GLN A 70 -34.01 55.76 -30.71
C GLN A 70 -35.19 56.28 -31.53
N SER A 71 -35.38 55.76 -32.74
CA SER A 71 -36.47 56.16 -33.63
C SER A 71 -37.87 55.87 -33.08
N LYS A 72 -38.05 54.66 -32.56
CA LYS A 72 -39.31 54.21 -31.94
C LYS A 72 -39.62 54.94 -30.65
N PHE A 73 -38.60 55.19 -29.81
CA PHE A 73 -38.75 55.89 -28.55
C PHE A 73 -39.14 57.33 -28.78
N ASP A 74 -38.48 58.06 -29.69
CA ASP A 74 -38.77 59.45 -29.98
C ASP A 74 -40.23 59.64 -30.43
N GLU A 75 -40.75 58.78 -31.29
CA GLU A 75 -42.12 58.84 -31.74
C GLU A 75 -43.13 58.55 -30.61
N GLN A 76 -42.89 57.55 -29.82
CA GLN A 76 -43.77 57.18 -28.71
C GLN A 76 -43.69 58.18 -27.57
N PHE A 77 -42.50 58.65 -27.20
CA PHE A 77 -42.31 59.66 -26.15
C PHE A 77 -42.99 60.97 -26.49
N GLU A 78 -42.80 61.47 -27.72
CA GLU A 78 -43.46 62.68 -28.15
C GLU A 78 -45.00 62.60 -28.02
N SER A 79 -45.55 61.49 -28.47
CA SER A 79 -47.00 61.28 -28.41
C SER A 79 -47.55 61.16 -26.98
N MET A 80 -46.91 60.32 -26.17
CA MET A 80 -47.34 60.10 -24.76
C MET A 80 -47.08 61.34 -23.88
N PHE A 81 -45.91 61.97 -24.05
CA PHE A 81 -45.56 63.12 -23.25
C PHE A 81 -46.45 64.29 -23.52
N LYS A 82 -46.77 64.54 -24.79
CA LYS A 82 -47.75 65.58 -25.18
C LYS A 82 -49.10 65.33 -24.58
N GLN A 83 -49.60 64.12 -24.64
CA GLN A 83 -50.92 63.79 -24.06
C GLN A 83 -50.92 63.98 -22.54
N GLN A 84 -49.86 63.59 -21.86
CA GLN A 84 -49.75 63.66 -20.39
C GLN A 84 -49.52 65.12 -19.92
N PHE A 85 -48.75 65.88 -20.67
CA PHE A 85 -48.51 67.29 -20.42
C PHE A 85 -49.79 68.12 -20.63
N ASP A 86 -50.49 67.85 -21.71
CA ASP A 86 -51.76 68.52 -21.99
C ASP A 86 -52.83 68.19 -20.93
N ALA A 87 -52.90 66.95 -20.42
CA ALA A 87 -53.83 66.54 -19.38
C ALA A 87 -53.54 67.21 -18.03
N ASN A 88 -52.28 67.30 -17.64
CA ASN A 88 -51.87 67.80 -16.33
C ASN A 88 -51.65 69.32 -16.30
N PHE A 89 -50.75 69.83 -17.16
CA PHE A 89 -50.36 71.23 -17.22
C PHE A 89 -51.37 72.04 -18.02
N GLY A 90 -51.84 71.45 -19.10
CA GLY A 90 -52.83 72.10 -19.96
C GLY A 90 -54.12 72.45 -19.23
N ALA A 91 -54.66 71.58 -18.41
CA ALA A 91 -55.82 71.81 -17.63
C ALA A 91 -55.65 72.91 -16.54
N GLN A 92 -54.45 72.95 -15.90
CA GLN A 92 -54.12 74.05 -14.96
C GLN A 92 -53.92 75.39 -15.68
N PHE A 93 -53.25 75.40 -16.81
CA PHE A 93 -53.08 76.59 -17.61
C PHE A 93 -54.39 77.16 -18.10
N ASP A 94 -55.30 76.29 -18.61
CA ASP A 94 -56.61 76.70 -19.08
C ASP A 94 -57.43 77.34 -17.96
N MET A 95 -57.34 76.80 -16.74
CA MET A 95 -58.07 77.30 -15.58
C MET A 95 -57.53 78.67 -15.09
N GLN A 96 -56.16 78.76 -14.94
CA GLN A 96 -55.52 80.01 -14.44
C GLN A 96 -55.50 81.09 -15.48
N PHE A 97 -55.14 80.85 -16.71
CA PHE A 97 -55.15 81.78 -17.79
C PHE A 97 -56.55 82.21 -18.19
N GLY A 98 -57.46 81.22 -18.23
CA GLY A 98 -58.87 81.48 -18.51
C GLY A 98 -59.53 82.44 -17.47
N ALA A 99 -59.27 82.18 -16.18
CA ALA A 99 -59.79 83.09 -15.12
C ALA A 99 -59.23 84.51 -15.28
N GLN A 100 -57.92 84.68 -15.67
CA GLN A 100 -57.29 85.99 -15.90
C GLN A 100 -57.84 86.70 -17.13
N VAL A 101 -58.08 85.93 -18.21
CA VAL A 101 -58.69 86.47 -19.42
C VAL A 101 -60.10 86.90 -19.19
N ILE A 102 -60.94 86.13 -18.51
CA ILE A 102 -62.32 86.52 -18.16
C ILE A 102 -62.35 87.77 -17.32
N GLN A 103 -61.52 87.87 -16.27
CA GLN A 103 -61.41 89.13 -15.48
C GLN A 103 -61.02 90.37 -16.33
N THR A 104 -60.12 90.20 -17.27
CA THR A 104 -59.67 91.28 -18.17
C THR A 104 -60.75 91.68 -19.13
N LEU A 105 -61.51 90.76 -19.71
CA LEU A 105 -62.61 91.05 -20.64
C LEU A 105 -63.80 91.64 -19.93
N LEU A 106 -64.10 91.23 -18.72
CA LEU A 106 -65.15 91.83 -17.87
C LEU A 106 -64.76 93.29 -17.45
N ALA A 107 -63.48 93.50 -17.14
CA ALA A 107 -62.95 94.88 -16.85
C ALA A 107 -63.06 95.82 -18.01
N GLN A 108 -63.05 95.32 -19.29
CA GLN A 108 -63.22 96.05 -20.54
C GLN A 108 -64.73 96.32 -20.85
N GLY A 109 -65.68 95.85 -20.01
CA GLY A 109 -67.11 96.15 -20.19
C GLY A 109 -67.88 95.14 -21.04
N LEU A 110 -67.33 93.99 -21.32
CA LEU A 110 -68.04 92.89 -21.96
C LEU A 110 -68.95 92.14 -20.94
N ASP A 111 -70.06 91.63 -21.41
CA ASP A 111 -70.96 90.79 -20.61
C ASP A 111 -70.35 89.36 -20.47
N GLU A 112 -70.79 88.66 -19.46
CA GLU A 112 -70.25 87.33 -19.08
C GLU A 112 -70.36 86.29 -20.25
N ASN A 113 -71.44 86.29 -21.00
CA ASN A 113 -71.70 85.37 -22.13
C ASN A 113 -70.77 85.72 -23.34
N SER A 114 -70.46 86.98 -23.58
CA SER A 114 -69.50 87.38 -24.63
C SER A 114 -68.05 87.08 -24.24
N ALA A 115 -67.70 87.20 -22.95
CA ALA A 115 -66.42 86.86 -22.42
C ALA A 115 -66.10 85.36 -22.55
N ASP A 116 -67.12 84.55 -22.18
CA ASP A 116 -67.04 83.04 -22.32
C ASP A 116 -66.89 82.58 -23.79
N ALA A 117 -67.60 83.29 -24.75
CA ALA A 117 -67.49 83.00 -26.16
C ALA A 117 -66.08 83.27 -26.75
N MET A 118 -65.39 84.21 -26.17
CA MET A 118 -64.03 84.56 -26.61
C MET A 118 -62.92 83.79 -25.88
N LEU A 119 -63.22 83.15 -24.77
CA LEU A 119 -62.33 82.42 -23.91
C LEU A 119 -61.65 81.23 -24.64
N ALA A 120 -62.39 80.40 -25.31
CA ALA A 120 -61.84 79.25 -26.03
C ALA A 120 -60.80 79.67 -27.12
N GLY A 121 -61.06 80.82 -27.82
CA GLY A 121 -60.09 81.35 -28.84
C GLY A 121 -58.83 81.88 -28.20
N ALA A 122 -59.01 82.65 -27.06
CA ALA A 122 -57.90 83.19 -26.31
C ALA A 122 -56.98 82.16 -25.73
N ILE A 123 -57.56 81.08 -25.15
CA ILE A 123 -56.81 79.93 -24.64
C ILE A 123 -56.08 79.21 -25.77
N ALA A 124 -56.73 78.95 -26.92
CA ALA A 124 -56.13 78.32 -28.06
C ALA A 124 -54.92 79.14 -28.64
N GLN A 125 -55.07 80.47 -28.68
CA GLN A 125 -54.03 81.40 -29.08
C GLN A 125 -52.87 81.46 -28.06
N ALA A 126 -53.16 81.43 -26.76
CA ALA A 126 -52.17 81.43 -25.70
C ALA A 126 -51.34 80.10 -25.66
N LYS A 127 -51.98 78.97 -25.95
CA LYS A 127 -51.29 77.68 -26.10
C LYS A 127 -50.31 77.68 -27.30
N GLN A 128 -50.60 78.51 -28.33
CA GLN A 128 -49.67 78.68 -29.47
C GLN A 128 -48.60 79.68 -29.22
N ASN A 129 -48.71 80.54 -28.20
CA ASN A 129 -47.76 81.59 -27.88
C ASN A 129 -46.79 81.19 -26.75
N GLY A 130 -45.52 81.45 -26.94
CA GLY A 130 -44.26 81.40 -26.15
C GLY A 130 -44.30 80.72 -24.76
N THR A 131 -45.23 81.02 -23.84
CA THR A 131 -45.18 80.57 -22.47
C THR A 131 -45.58 79.09 -22.32
N TYR A 132 -46.65 78.64 -23.00
CA TYR A 132 -47.08 77.22 -22.94
C TYR A 132 -46.07 76.33 -23.68
N GLN A 133 -45.64 76.76 -24.88
CA GLN A 133 -44.64 76.07 -25.65
C GLN A 133 -43.30 75.99 -24.92
N SER A 134 -42.85 77.09 -24.27
CA SER A 134 -41.62 77.13 -23.49
C SER A 134 -41.70 76.19 -22.26
N ALA A 135 -42.87 76.09 -21.56
CA ALA A 135 -43.05 75.17 -20.48
C ALA A 135 -43.04 73.70 -20.96
N TYR A 136 -43.68 73.44 -22.12
CA TYR A 136 -43.67 72.13 -22.76
C TYR A 136 -42.24 71.72 -23.11
N ASP A 137 -41.49 72.58 -23.79
CA ASP A 137 -40.11 72.30 -24.23
C ASP A 137 -39.15 72.10 -23.06
N THR A 138 -39.34 72.86 -21.96
CA THR A 138 -38.55 72.70 -20.73
C THR A 138 -38.87 71.38 -20.04
N ALA A 139 -40.15 71.08 -19.79
CA ALA A 139 -40.57 69.84 -19.18
C ALA A 139 -40.22 68.60 -20.03
N LYS A 140 -40.32 68.70 -21.35
CA LYS A 140 -39.92 67.66 -22.27
C LYS A 140 -38.41 67.40 -22.13
N LYS A 141 -37.59 68.42 -22.13
CA LYS A 141 -36.13 68.31 -21.99
C LYS A 141 -35.74 67.68 -20.64
N GLU A 142 -36.40 68.11 -19.55
CA GLU A 142 -36.09 67.60 -18.23
C GLU A 142 -36.48 66.14 -18.05
N ASN A 143 -37.54 65.66 -18.69
CA ASN A 143 -38.02 64.27 -18.55
C ASN A 143 -37.48 63.31 -19.60
N TYR A 144 -37.04 63.83 -20.76
CA TYR A 144 -36.63 62.99 -21.89
C TYR A 144 -35.50 62.02 -21.53
N GLN A 145 -34.42 62.51 -20.95
CA GLN A 145 -33.25 61.67 -20.67
C GLN A 145 -33.56 60.55 -19.67
N SER A 146 -34.26 60.88 -18.61
CA SER A 146 -34.67 59.86 -17.61
C SER A 146 -35.65 58.83 -18.18
N ALA A 147 -36.59 59.25 -19.02
CA ALA A 147 -37.52 58.34 -19.67
C ALA A 147 -36.78 57.47 -20.72
N TYR A 148 -35.86 58.07 -21.47
CA TYR A 148 -35.03 57.37 -22.44
C TYR A 148 -34.19 56.29 -21.76
N ASP A 149 -33.43 56.69 -20.72
CA ASP A 149 -32.53 55.76 -20.02
C ASP A 149 -33.26 54.57 -19.42
N THR A 150 -34.46 54.84 -18.87
CA THR A 150 -35.30 53.77 -18.29
C THR A 150 -35.84 52.82 -19.36
N ALA A 151 -36.45 53.37 -20.40
CA ALA A 151 -37.02 52.60 -21.49
C ALA A 151 -35.95 51.84 -22.29
N TYR A 152 -34.79 52.49 -22.48
CA TYR A 152 -33.65 51.83 -23.16
C TYR A 152 -33.16 50.61 -22.38
N LYS A 153 -32.94 50.78 -21.07
CA LYS A 153 -32.48 49.70 -20.23
C LYS A 153 -33.43 48.49 -20.24
N GLU A 154 -34.73 48.76 -20.11
CA GLU A 154 -35.77 47.70 -20.11
C GLU A 154 -35.85 47.02 -21.50
N ALA A 155 -35.86 47.79 -22.58
CA ALA A 155 -35.96 47.26 -23.93
C ALA A 155 -34.69 46.48 -24.36
N TYR A 156 -33.52 47.00 -23.99
CA TYR A 156 -32.23 46.36 -24.28
C TYR A 156 -32.15 45.01 -23.52
N GLN A 157 -32.45 45.01 -22.24
CA GLN A 157 -32.46 43.77 -21.44
C GLN A 157 -33.46 42.73 -21.97
N SER A 158 -34.66 43.14 -22.32
CA SER A 158 -35.65 42.25 -22.89
C SER A 158 -35.24 41.65 -24.24
N ALA A 159 -34.64 42.48 -25.12
CA ALA A 159 -34.17 42.04 -26.41
C ALA A 159 -32.94 41.10 -26.30
N HIS A 160 -32.06 41.41 -25.33
CA HIS A 160 -30.92 40.57 -25.00
C HIS A 160 -31.37 39.20 -24.49
N ASP A 161 -32.26 39.17 -23.50
CA ASP A 161 -32.73 37.94 -22.90
C ASP A 161 -33.49 37.04 -23.91
N GLU A 162 -34.35 37.62 -24.75
CA GLU A 162 -35.06 36.90 -25.83
C GLU A 162 -34.09 36.32 -26.89
N ALA A 163 -33.10 37.10 -27.27
CA ALA A 163 -32.06 36.65 -28.21
C ALA A 163 -31.16 35.57 -27.57
N TYR A 164 -30.81 35.73 -26.28
CA TYR A 164 -30.03 34.75 -25.55
C TYR A 164 -30.77 33.41 -25.45
N ASP A 165 -32.01 33.42 -24.98
CA ASP A 165 -32.81 32.19 -24.82
C ASP A 165 -32.97 31.44 -26.14
N THR A 166 -33.20 32.18 -27.25
CA THR A 166 -33.33 31.57 -28.58
C THR A 166 -32.00 30.97 -29.05
N ALA A 167 -30.93 31.72 -28.97
CA ALA A 167 -29.60 31.29 -29.42
C ALA A 167 -29.04 30.16 -28.56
N TYR A 168 -29.29 30.21 -27.21
CA TYR A 168 -28.91 29.16 -26.30
C TYR A 168 -29.60 27.84 -26.63
N GLN A 169 -30.92 27.89 -26.87
CA GLN A 169 -31.69 26.69 -27.21
C GLN A 169 -31.22 26.08 -28.54
N GLU A 170 -30.94 26.91 -29.56
CA GLU A 170 -30.38 26.45 -30.86
C GLU A 170 -29.00 25.82 -30.66
N ALA A 171 -28.11 26.45 -29.88
CA ALA A 171 -26.78 25.94 -29.57
C ALA A 171 -26.83 24.65 -28.75
N TYR A 172 -27.75 24.57 -27.77
CA TYR A 172 -27.96 23.37 -26.99
C TYR A 172 -28.45 22.18 -27.84
N ASP A 173 -29.34 22.43 -28.77
CA ASP A 173 -29.89 21.37 -29.62
C ASP A 173 -28.89 20.90 -30.72
N GLU A 174 -28.05 21.80 -31.26
CA GLU A 174 -27.14 21.52 -32.38
C GLU A 174 -25.67 21.31 -31.94
N ALA A 175 -25.13 22.21 -31.18
CA ALA A 175 -23.70 22.24 -30.83
C ALA A 175 -23.34 21.46 -29.56
N TYR A 176 -24.24 21.39 -28.59
CA TYR A 176 -24.02 20.68 -27.33
C TYR A 176 -23.70 19.20 -27.52
N PRO A 177 -24.47 18.41 -28.32
CA PRO A 177 -24.18 16.99 -28.48
C PRO A 177 -22.81 16.72 -29.12
N GLU A 178 -22.43 17.52 -30.12
CA GLU A 178 -21.13 17.40 -30.79
C GLU A 178 -19.97 17.76 -29.86
N ALA A 179 -20.12 18.82 -29.07
CA ALA A 179 -19.12 19.24 -28.09
C ALA A 179 -18.97 18.22 -26.96
N TYR A 180 -20.08 17.67 -26.47
CA TYR A 180 -20.07 16.60 -25.45
C TYR A 180 -19.39 15.35 -25.96
N ASP A 181 -19.78 14.86 -27.16
CA ASP A 181 -19.18 13.66 -27.75
C ASP A 181 -17.68 13.81 -27.97
N LYS A 182 -17.26 15.00 -28.43
CA LYS A 182 -15.83 15.30 -28.59
C LYS A 182 -15.08 15.31 -27.28
N ALA A 183 -15.63 15.94 -26.24
CA ALA A 183 -15.03 15.94 -24.91
C ALA A 183 -14.93 14.53 -24.34
N TRP A 184 -15.97 13.73 -24.54
CA TRP A 184 -15.98 12.33 -24.13
C TRP A 184 -14.93 11.50 -24.89
N ASP A 185 -14.82 11.63 -26.19
CA ASP A 185 -13.82 10.92 -27.01
C ASP A 185 -12.39 11.26 -26.59
N GLU A 186 -12.11 12.53 -26.26
CA GLU A 186 -10.80 12.95 -25.74
C GLU A 186 -10.50 12.30 -24.39
N ILE A 187 -11.48 12.25 -23.47
CA ILE A 187 -11.36 11.59 -22.15
C ILE A 187 -11.13 10.09 -22.32
N VAL A 188 -11.91 9.42 -23.16
CA VAL A 188 -11.77 7.98 -23.43
C VAL A 188 -10.38 7.67 -23.95
N LYS A 189 -9.87 8.47 -24.88
CA LYS A 189 -8.53 8.30 -25.43
C LYS A 189 -7.45 8.47 -24.35
N GLU A 190 -7.55 9.47 -23.48
CA GLU A 190 -6.60 9.68 -22.38
C GLU A 190 -6.60 8.51 -21.41
N ILE A 191 -7.78 7.97 -21.07
CA ILE A 191 -7.93 6.79 -20.21
C ILE A 191 -7.32 5.56 -20.90
N ASP A 192 -7.58 5.36 -22.19
CA ASP A 192 -7.03 4.24 -22.96
C ASP A 192 -5.50 4.26 -22.99
N ASP A 193 -4.89 5.41 -23.23
CA ASP A 193 -3.45 5.58 -23.25
C ASP A 193 -2.84 5.30 -21.85
N LYS A 194 -3.41 5.87 -20.78
CA LYS A 194 -2.96 5.64 -19.41
C LYS A 194 -3.15 4.19 -18.95
N TYR A 195 -4.26 3.57 -19.34
CA TYR A 195 -4.52 2.17 -18.99
C TYR A 195 -3.55 1.23 -19.71
N ALA A 196 -3.23 1.48 -20.98
CA ALA A 196 -2.28 0.68 -21.73
C ALA A 196 -0.87 0.69 -21.08
N ASP A 197 -0.43 1.84 -20.61
CA ASP A 197 0.85 1.96 -19.88
C ASP A 197 0.83 1.17 -18.55
N ALA A 198 -0.29 1.21 -17.83
CA ALA A 198 -0.45 0.47 -16.58
C ALA A 198 -0.55 -1.04 -16.82
N GLU A 199 -1.25 -1.44 -17.88
CA GLU A 199 -1.41 -2.83 -18.30
C GLU A 199 -0.07 -3.47 -18.65
N GLU A 200 0.79 -2.77 -19.42
CA GLU A 200 2.15 -3.22 -19.75
C GLU A 200 3.02 -3.30 -18.48
N LYS A 201 3.01 -2.27 -17.66
CA LYS A 201 3.86 -2.18 -16.47
C LYS A 201 3.57 -3.25 -15.42
N TYR A 202 2.30 -3.56 -15.19
CA TYR A 202 1.85 -4.46 -14.13
C TYR A 202 1.34 -5.81 -14.66
N GLU A 203 1.49 -6.07 -15.97
CA GLU A 203 1.03 -7.31 -16.63
C GLU A 203 -0.45 -7.63 -16.33
N LEU A 204 -1.32 -6.61 -16.33
CA LEU A 204 -2.71 -6.79 -15.93
C LEU A 204 -3.51 -7.70 -16.86
N ASN A 205 -3.11 -7.85 -18.13
CA ASN A 205 -3.70 -8.75 -19.13
C ASN A 205 -2.99 -10.10 -19.25
N ASP A 206 -2.33 -10.55 -18.18
CA ASP A 206 -1.72 -11.87 -18.15
C ASP A 206 -2.76 -12.97 -18.48
N PRO A 207 -2.57 -13.73 -19.57
CA PRO A 207 -3.50 -14.81 -19.96
C PRO A 207 -3.43 -16.01 -19.01
N ASP A 208 -2.33 -16.15 -18.25
CA ASP A 208 -2.11 -17.23 -17.29
C ASP A 208 -2.58 -16.86 -15.87
N PHE A 209 -3.15 -15.66 -15.71
CA PHE A 209 -3.69 -15.20 -14.41
C PHE A 209 -4.72 -16.19 -13.87
N THR A 210 -4.57 -16.51 -12.59
CA THR A 210 -5.51 -17.33 -11.84
C THR A 210 -6.04 -16.57 -10.62
N GLU A 211 -7.31 -16.75 -10.32
CA GLU A 211 -7.90 -16.20 -9.11
C GLU A 211 -7.25 -16.83 -7.87
N VAL A 212 -6.87 -16.00 -6.92
CA VAL A 212 -6.20 -16.43 -5.68
C VAL A 212 -7.01 -16.01 -4.46
N PRO A 213 -8.00 -16.81 -4.04
CA PRO A 213 -8.78 -16.49 -2.86
C PRO A 213 -7.90 -16.46 -1.60
N VAL A 214 -8.10 -15.43 -0.79
CA VAL A 214 -7.38 -15.21 0.47
C VAL A 214 -8.34 -14.88 1.60
N LYS A 215 -7.84 -14.94 2.83
CA LYS A 215 -8.47 -14.34 4.01
C LYS A 215 -7.62 -13.20 4.49
N ILE A 216 -8.25 -12.07 4.78
CA ILE A 216 -7.59 -10.84 5.18
C ILE A 216 -7.91 -10.54 6.64
N TYR A 217 -6.90 -10.03 7.34
CA TYR A 217 -6.99 -9.63 8.73
C TYR A 217 -6.35 -8.25 8.92
N GLU A 218 -7.03 -7.36 9.62
CA GLU A 218 -6.45 -6.08 10.03
C GLU A 218 -5.30 -6.32 11.01
N ASN A 219 -4.15 -5.73 10.74
CA ASN A 219 -2.98 -5.77 11.62
C ASN A 219 -2.26 -4.42 11.60
N PHE A 220 -2.99 -3.37 12.06
CA PHE A 220 -2.53 -2.00 12.03
C PHE A 220 -1.40 -1.76 13.03
N PHE A 221 -0.48 -0.86 12.66
CA PHE A 221 0.61 -0.48 13.53
C PHE A 221 0.87 1.03 13.52
N ARG A 222 1.64 1.47 14.50
CA ARG A 222 2.22 2.81 14.55
C ARG A 222 3.73 2.70 14.73
N ASN A 223 4.48 3.54 14.02
CA ASN A 223 5.92 3.69 14.23
C ASN A 223 6.13 4.88 15.15
N GLU A 224 6.57 4.60 16.37
CA GLU A 224 6.75 5.55 17.44
C GLU A 224 8.24 5.73 17.77
N GLU A 225 8.59 6.77 18.50
CA GLU A 225 9.93 6.95 19.07
C GLU A 225 10.00 6.28 20.42
N GLU A 226 11.10 5.57 20.69
CA GLU A 226 11.33 4.87 21.94
C GLU A 226 12.44 5.54 22.75
N ASP A 227 12.13 5.86 24.01
CA ASP A 227 13.06 6.27 25.05
C ASP A 227 12.99 5.22 26.15
N TYR A 228 13.85 4.20 26.05
CA TYR A 228 13.83 3.06 26.97
C TYR A 228 14.55 3.37 28.29
N ASN A 229 15.36 4.42 28.36
CA ASN A 229 16.08 4.82 29.59
C ASN A 229 15.40 5.97 30.33
N ASN A 230 14.35 6.59 29.74
CA ASN A 230 13.58 7.71 30.28
C ASN A 230 14.41 8.97 30.54
N ASP A 231 15.42 9.26 29.70
CA ASP A 231 16.23 10.49 29.84
C ASP A 231 15.63 11.68 29.06
N GLY A 232 14.62 11.43 28.25
CA GLY A 232 13.86 12.41 27.44
C GLY A 232 14.38 12.55 26.01
N GLU A 233 15.33 11.72 25.59
CA GLU A 233 15.81 11.62 24.21
C GLU A 233 15.44 10.23 23.68
N ALA A 234 15.01 10.14 22.42
CA ALA A 234 14.70 8.86 21.80
C ALA A 234 15.99 8.14 21.38
N GLU A 235 16.17 6.89 21.80
CA GLU A 235 17.29 6.06 21.38
C GLU A 235 16.99 5.24 20.12
N GLY A 236 15.72 4.98 19.83
CA GLY A 236 15.30 4.14 18.72
C GLY A 236 13.87 4.37 18.27
N ASN A 237 13.43 3.49 17.42
CA ASN A 237 12.05 3.40 16.93
C ASN A 237 11.39 2.13 17.45
N ILE A 238 10.11 2.23 17.76
CA ILE A 238 9.30 1.10 18.19
C ILE A 238 8.06 0.99 17.32
N ARG A 239 7.81 -0.20 16.77
CA ARG A 239 6.59 -0.52 16.04
C ARG A 239 5.57 -1.12 16.98
N VAL A 240 4.48 -0.41 17.22
CA VAL A 240 3.46 -0.79 18.19
C VAL A 240 2.25 -1.36 17.46
N TYR A 241 1.85 -2.56 17.86
CA TYR A 241 0.64 -3.24 17.41
C TYR A 241 -0.39 -3.30 18.54
N ALA A 242 -1.66 -3.22 18.20
CA ALA A 242 -2.72 -3.69 19.10
C ALA A 242 -2.70 -5.22 19.17
N LYS A 243 -3.06 -5.78 20.32
CA LYS A 243 -3.16 -7.25 20.47
C LYS A 243 -4.06 -7.86 19.41
N ASN A 244 -3.54 -8.83 18.68
CA ASN A 244 -4.24 -9.59 17.65
C ASN A 244 -4.20 -11.10 17.98
N ASP A 245 -5.36 -11.76 17.93
CA ASP A 245 -5.47 -13.19 18.25
C ASP A 245 -5.62 -14.07 16.98
N ASN A 246 -5.62 -13.47 15.78
CA ASN A 246 -5.89 -14.18 14.52
C ASN A 246 -4.63 -14.40 13.67
N VAL A 247 -3.78 -13.37 13.56
CA VAL A 247 -2.59 -13.38 12.71
C VAL A 247 -1.40 -12.74 13.42
N ASP A 248 -0.20 -13.01 12.92
CA ASP A 248 1.06 -12.45 13.43
C ASP A 248 1.17 -12.56 14.96
N LEU A 249 0.89 -13.76 15.46
CA LEU A 249 0.79 -14.03 16.88
C LEU A 249 2.13 -13.83 17.59
N ALA A 250 2.07 -13.28 18.79
CA ALA A 250 3.22 -13.17 19.67
C ALA A 250 3.30 -14.35 20.64
N CYS A 251 4.50 -14.88 20.84
CA CYS A 251 4.81 -15.83 21.90
C CYS A 251 5.25 -15.09 23.15
N LEU A 252 4.57 -15.30 24.27
CA LEU A 252 4.99 -14.76 25.56
C LEU A 252 6.18 -15.57 26.09
N LEU A 253 7.28 -14.89 26.38
CA LEU A 253 8.53 -15.49 26.86
C LEU A 253 8.76 -15.24 28.35
N ASP A 254 8.36 -14.06 28.84
CA ASP A 254 8.42 -13.70 30.25
C ASP A 254 7.29 -12.71 30.58
N GLY A 255 6.82 -12.69 31.85
CA GLY A 255 5.77 -11.80 32.32
C GLY A 255 4.37 -12.15 31.86
N ALA A 256 3.61 -11.17 31.36
CA ALA A 256 2.22 -11.30 30.91
C ALA A 256 1.93 -10.45 29.67
N PHE A 257 0.86 -10.76 28.94
CA PHE A 257 0.34 -9.85 27.91
C PHE A 257 -0.30 -8.59 28.54
N PRO A 258 -0.24 -7.44 27.85
CA PRO A 258 -0.89 -6.21 28.31
C PRO A 258 -2.39 -6.39 28.51
N GLU A 259 -2.92 -5.89 29.63
CA GLU A 259 -4.35 -5.87 29.97
C GLU A 259 -4.89 -4.45 30.15
N LYS A 260 -4.00 -3.46 30.36
CA LYS A 260 -4.36 -2.04 30.58
C LYS A 260 -3.73 -1.16 29.52
N ALA A 261 -4.29 0.03 29.34
CA ALA A 261 -3.85 1.01 28.35
C ALA A 261 -2.42 1.53 28.54
N ASP A 262 -1.90 1.47 29.78
CA ASP A 262 -0.55 1.88 30.16
C ASP A 262 0.45 0.72 30.25
N GLU A 263 0.06 -0.47 29.77
CA GLU A 263 0.90 -1.67 29.75
C GLU A 263 1.38 -1.98 28.33
N ILE A 264 2.63 -2.43 28.23
CA ILE A 264 3.29 -2.80 26.97
C ILE A 264 4.06 -4.12 27.14
N ALA A 265 4.04 -4.94 26.10
CA ALA A 265 4.95 -6.06 25.95
C ALA A 265 5.89 -5.78 24.77
N ILE A 266 7.20 -5.88 25.00
CA ILE A 266 8.25 -5.54 24.04
C ILE A 266 8.98 -6.79 23.56
N ASP A 267 9.72 -6.68 22.45
CA ASP A 267 10.50 -7.80 21.95
C ASP A 267 11.61 -8.20 22.95
N ARG A 268 11.75 -9.52 23.20
CA ARG A 268 12.73 -10.05 24.13
C ARG A 268 14.17 -9.74 23.70
N MET A 269 14.48 -9.84 22.40
CA MET A 269 15.84 -9.60 21.91
C MET A 269 16.24 -8.13 22.08
N HIS A 270 15.31 -7.20 21.77
CA HIS A 270 15.51 -5.78 22.03
C HIS A 270 15.74 -5.55 23.55
N ALA A 271 14.83 -6.04 24.39
CA ALA A 271 14.91 -5.88 25.84
C ALA A 271 16.23 -6.39 26.42
N ASP A 272 16.71 -7.57 26.00
CA ASP A 272 17.99 -8.13 26.43
C ASP A 272 19.19 -7.24 26.01
N ASN A 273 19.13 -6.66 24.80
CA ASN A 273 20.22 -5.81 24.29
C ASN A 273 20.31 -4.44 24.99
N VAL A 274 19.17 -3.84 25.34
CA VAL A 274 19.11 -2.52 26.00
C VAL A 274 19.02 -2.61 27.51
N GLY A 275 18.80 -3.81 28.05
CA GLY A 275 18.80 -4.09 29.50
C GLY A 275 17.45 -3.81 30.18
N VAL A 276 16.36 -3.64 29.44
CA VAL A 276 15.00 -3.46 29.96
C VAL A 276 14.43 -4.80 30.43
N LYS A 277 13.67 -4.78 31.52
CA LYS A 277 13.08 -5.96 32.14
C LYS A 277 11.59 -5.79 32.40
N VAL A 278 10.91 -6.92 32.60
CA VAL A 278 9.53 -6.91 33.09
C VAL A 278 9.45 -6.15 34.44
N GLY A 279 8.57 -5.15 34.45
CA GLY A 279 8.37 -4.25 35.58
C GLY A 279 8.98 -2.86 35.41
N ASP A 280 9.89 -2.67 34.46
CA ASP A 280 10.45 -1.36 34.11
C ASP A 280 9.40 -0.49 33.37
N GLU A 281 9.67 0.80 33.29
CA GLU A 281 8.88 1.75 32.51
C GLU A 281 9.72 2.23 31.33
N ILE A 282 9.09 2.38 30.17
CA ILE A 282 9.67 3.01 28.98
C ILE A 282 8.75 4.14 28.51
N SER A 283 9.29 5.09 27.77
CA SER A 283 8.53 6.15 27.14
C SER A 283 8.41 5.89 25.64
N VAL A 284 7.19 5.92 25.12
CA VAL A 284 6.88 5.75 23.70
C VAL A 284 6.26 7.05 23.20
N SER A 285 6.99 7.80 22.38
CA SER A 285 6.63 9.16 21.92
C SER A 285 6.14 10.07 23.04
N GLY A 286 6.82 10.02 24.19
CA GLY A 286 6.53 10.83 25.38
C GLY A 286 5.44 10.29 26.31
N GLN A 287 4.78 9.18 25.95
CA GLN A 287 3.83 8.50 26.82
C GLN A 287 4.52 7.33 27.55
N ARG A 288 4.31 7.25 28.86
CA ARG A 288 4.90 6.20 29.68
C ARG A 288 4.09 4.92 29.64
N PHE A 289 4.78 3.81 29.43
CA PHE A 289 4.22 2.47 29.48
C PHE A 289 5.01 1.61 30.46
N LYS A 290 4.30 0.76 31.20
CA LYS A 290 4.91 -0.26 32.03
C LYS A 290 5.15 -1.53 31.22
N VAL A 291 6.38 -2.00 31.17
CA VAL A 291 6.73 -3.26 30.54
C VAL A 291 6.22 -4.42 31.39
N VAL A 292 5.19 -5.11 30.92
CA VAL A 292 4.55 -6.23 31.62
C VAL A 292 4.95 -7.58 31.07
N GLY A 293 5.50 -7.64 29.86
CA GLY A 293 5.90 -8.89 29.22
C GLY A 293 7.02 -8.72 28.20
N LEU A 294 7.73 -9.83 27.99
CA LEU A 294 8.69 -9.98 26.89
C LEU A 294 8.13 -10.99 25.91
N ILE A 295 8.07 -10.61 24.64
CA ILE A 295 7.44 -11.38 23.57
C ILE A 295 8.41 -11.65 22.42
N ALA A 296 8.03 -12.57 21.54
CA ALA A 296 8.60 -12.74 20.21
C ALA A 296 7.45 -12.93 19.22
N TYR A 297 7.39 -12.10 18.20
CA TYR A 297 6.42 -12.22 17.12
C TYR A 297 6.84 -13.26 16.09
N VAL A 298 5.88 -14.01 15.54
CA VAL A 298 6.15 -15.03 14.51
C VAL A 298 6.65 -14.45 13.19
N ASN A 299 6.35 -13.18 12.93
CA ASN A 299 6.72 -12.44 11.73
C ASN A 299 7.94 -11.51 11.92
N TYR A 300 8.56 -11.52 13.11
CA TYR A 300 9.76 -10.76 13.46
C TYR A 300 10.83 -11.63 14.12
N ALA A 301 11.24 -12.72 13.44
CA ALA A 301 12.38 -13.51 13.87
C ALA A 301 13.68 -12.67 13.89
N THR A 302 13.71 -11.61 13.08
CA THR A 302 14.73 -10.56 13.07
C THR A 302 14.05 -9.19 13.04
N LEU A 303 14.59 -8.22 13.80
CA LEU A 303 14.02 -6.90 13.97
C LEU A 303 14.42 -5.95 12.82
N HIS A 304 13.96 -6.25 11.62
CA HIS A 304 14.08 -5.36 10.46
C HIS A 304 13.01 -4.26 10.55
N GLU A 305 13.44 -3.01 10.55
CA GLU A 305 12.51 -1.86 10.53
C GLU A 305 11.80 -1.76 9.18
N LYS A 306 12.56 -1.95 8.09
CA LYS A 306 12.05 -1.93 6.73
C LYS A 306 12.37 -3.23 6.00
N SER A 307 11.49 -3.61 5.10
CA SER A 307 11.66 -4.78 4.24
C SER A 307 12.88 -4.71 3.32
N THR A 308 13.38 -3.50 3.05
CA THR A 308 14.54 -3.21 2.21
C THR A 308 15.86 -3.20 2.97
N ASP A 309 15.83 -3.29 4.29
CA ASP A 309 17.05 -3.25 5.10
C ASP A 309 17.84 -4.55 4.91
N ILE A 310 19.15 -4.41 4.67
CA ILE A 310 20.06 -5.55 4.51
C ILE A 310 20.40 -6.17 5.87
N MET A 311 20.42 -5.36 6.91
CA MET A 311 20.75 -5.75 8.28
C MET A 311 19.71 -5.18 9.25
N PHE A 312 19.37 -5.94 10.27
CA PHE A 312 18.52 -5.49 11.35
C PHE A 312 19.35 -4.91 12.53
N ASP A 313 18.75 -4.02 13.29
CA ASP A 313 19.37 -3.43 14.48
C ASP A 313 18.40 -3.53 15.66
N ALA A 314 18.56 -4.59 16.46
CA ALA A 314 17.74 -4.87 17.64
C ALA A 314 18.01 -3.95 18.84
N ILE A 315 18.89 -2.96 18.71
CA ILE A 315 19.08 -1.90 19.72
C ILE A 315 18.24 -0.68 19.36
N LYS A 316 18.14 -0.37 18.05
CA LYS A 316 17.47 0.85 17.55
C LYS A 316 16.05 0.62 17.08
N PHE A 317 15.66 -0.62 16.91
CA PHE A 317 14.31 -0.96 16.50
C PHE A 317 13.71 -2.05 17.37
N ASP A 318 12.50 -1.80 17.85
CA ASP A 318 11.70 -2.71 18.66
C ASP A 318 10.32 -2.97 18.03
N VAL A 319 9.70 -4.06 18.43
CA VAL A 319 8.32 -4.42 18.06
C VAL A 319 7.54 -4.75 19.33
N ALA A 320 6.45 -4.05 19.54
CA ALA A 320 5.70 -4.13 20.78
C ALA A 320 4.22 -4.41 20.58
N MET A 321 3.61 -4.91 21.65
CA MET A 321 2.18 -5.14 21.77
C MET A 321 1.62 -4.30 22.91
N VAL A 322 0.46 -3.66 22.65
CA VAL A 322 -0.36 -2.97 23.65
C VAL A 322 -1.81 -3.43 23.54
N THR A 323 -2.67 -3.00 24.47
CA THR A 323 -4.10 -3.14 24.33
C THR A 323 -4.62 -2.20 23.21
N GLN A 324 -5.85 -2.42 22.72
CA GLN A 324 -6.47 -1.50 21.75
C GLN A 324 -6.56 -0.06 22.32
N GLU A 325 -6.90 0.09 23.61
CA GLU A 325 -6.94 1.40 24.26
C GLU A 325 -5.55 2.07 24.33
N GLY A 326 -4.50 1.29 24.61
CA GLY A 326 -3.11 1.77 24.57
C GLY A 326 -2.70 2.20 23.16
N PHE A 327 -3.07 1.44 22.15
CA PHE A 327 -2.82 1.77 20.74
C PHE A 327 -3.52 3.07 20.31
N ASP A 328 -4.77 3.25 20.71
CA ASP A 328 -5.58 4.44 20.39
C ASP A 328 -5.08 5.70 21.12
N SER A 329 -4.37 5.54 22.23
CA SER A 329 -3.78 6.65 22.98
C SER A 329 -2.52 7.24 22.33
N LEU A 330 -1.89 6.52 21.41
CA LEU A 330 -0.73 6.98 20.64
C LEU A 330 -1.14 7.96 19.54
N HIS A 331 -0.24 8.86 19.14
CA HIS A 331 -0.59 10.01 18.31
C HIS A 331 0.01 10.03 16.90
N LYS A 332 1.04 9.22 16.63
CA LYS A 332 1.60 9.14 15.27
C LYS A 332 0.63 8.44 14.32
N THR A 333 0.85 8.59 13.04
CA THR A 333 -0.01 8.05 11.98
C THR A 333 -0.21 6.55 12.10
N VAL A 334 -1.45 6.09 11.92
CA VAL A 334 -1.76 4.67 11.79
C VAL A 334 -1.35 4.20 10.41
N HIS A 335 -0.61 3.12 10.36
CA HIS A 335 -0.34 2.37 9.15
C HIS A 335 -1.41 1.29 8.98
N TYR A 336 -2.14 1.36 7.88
CA TYR A 336 -3.24 0.42 7.60
C TYR A 336 -2.69 -0.83 6.93
N SER A 337 -2.06 -1.68 7.73
CA SER A 337 -1.48 -2.96 7.31
C SER A 337 -2.49 -4.09 7.43
N TYR A 338 -2.51 -4.95 6.42
CA TYR A 338 -3.39 -6.11 6.34
C TYR A 338 -2.55 -7.37 6.10
N THR A 339 -2.80 -8.39 6.90
CA THR A 339 -2.16 -9.70 6.72
C THR A 339 -3.10 -10.62 5.97
N TRP A 340 -2.60 -11.31 4.94
CA TRP A 340 -3.40 -12.29 4.21
C TRP A 340 -2.87 -13.71 4.37
N ASN A 341 -3.80 -14.67 4.33
CA ASN A 341 -3.54 -16.08 4.24
C ASN A 341 -4.26 -16.66 3.03
N TYR A 342 -3.58 -17.50 2.25
CA TYR A 342 -4.21 -18.21 1.14
C TYR A 342 -5.26 -19.20 1.65
N VAL A 343 -6.42 -19.27 1.00
CA VAL A 343 -7.44 -20.30 1.30
C VAL A 343 -6.86 -21.67 0.98
N ASP A 344 -6.22 -21.80 -0.19
CA ASP A 344 -5.51 -23.02 -0.59
C ASP A 344 -4.01 -22.79 -0.41
N THR A 345 -3.45 -23.39 0.64
CA THR A 345 -2.02 -23.23 0.98
C THR A 345 -1.13 -23.74 -0.15
N PRO A 346 -0.16 -22.92 -0.65
CA PRO A 346 0.79 -23.34 -1.67
C PRO A 346 1.60 -24.57 -1.24
N ALA A 347 1.84 -25.49 -2.15
CA ALA A 347 2.58 -26.71 -1.87
C ALA A 347 4.09 -26.47 -1.72
N ASP A 348 4.62 -25.51 -2.45
CA ASP A 348 6.04 -25.14 -2.45
C ASP A 348 6.23 -23.63 -2.69
N GLU A 349 7.50 -23.20 -2.69
CA GLU A 349 7.87 -21.78 -2.87
C GLU A 349 7.58 -21.28 -4.29
N VAL A 350 7.65 -22.15 -5.30
CA VAL A 350 7.37 -21.77 -6.70
C VAL A 350 5.88 -21.45 -6.86
N GLU A 351 5.00 -22.30 -6.34
CA GLU A 351 3.56 -22.07 -6.32
C GLU A 351 3.22 -20.84 -5.46
N GLN A 352 3.90 -20.64 -4.33
CA GLN A 352 3.71 -19.48 -3.48
C GLN A 352 4.03 -18.19 -4.22
N LYS A 353 5.12 -18.17 -4.99
CA LYS A 353 5.50 -17.00 -5.79
C LYS A 353 4.47 -16.72 -6.89
N ALA A 354 4.05 -17.73 -7.65
CA ALA A 354 3.04 -17.56 -8.68
C ALA A 354 1.71 -17.02 -8.11
N LYS A 355 1.21 -17.63 -7.03
CA LYS A 355 0.00 -17.14 -6.34
C LYS A 355 0.15 -15.72 -5.80
N SER A 356 1.34 -15.37 -5.32
CA SER A 356 1.62 -14.01 -4.83
C SER A 356 1.59 -12.98 -5.96
N ASP A 357 2.16 -13.31 -7.11
CA ASP A 357 2.17 -12.41 -8.27
C ASP A 357 0.74 -12.19 -8.81
N ASP A 358 -0.07 -13.25 -8.90
CA ASP A 358 -1.48 -13.15 -9.29
C ASP A 358 -2.31 -12.37 -8.27
N PHE A 359 -2.11 -12.63 -6.98
CA PHE A 359 -2.80 -11.90 -5.92
C PHE A 359 -2.43 -10.41 -5.91
N MET A 360 -1.18 -10.07 -6.16
CA MET A 360 -0.75 -8.67 -6.28
C MET A 360 -1.50 -7.93 -7.41
N LYS A 361 -1.65 -8.59 -8.59
CA LYS A 361 -2.41 -8.04 -9.72
C LYS A 361 -3.89 -7.82 -9.34
N ALA A 362 -4.51 -8.80 -8.70
CA ALA A 362 -5.89 -8.69 -8.22
C ALA A 362 -6.04 -7.56 -7.19
N LEU A 363 -5.19 -7.54 -6.16
CA LEU A 363 -5.18 -6.53 -5.10
C LEU A 363 -5.03 -5.11 -5.68
N LEU A 364 -4.07 -4.91 -6.58
CA LEU A 364 -3.81 -3.60 -7.18
C LEU A 364 -5.05 -3.07 -7.91
N THR A 365 -5.72 -3.91 -8.69
CA THR A 365 -6.91 -3.51 -9.43
C THR A 365 -8.08 -3.16 -8.51
N GLN A 366 -8.31 -3.93 -7.44
CA GLN A 366 -9.37 -3.67 -6.46
C GLN A 366 -9.12 -2.37 -5.68
N VAL A 367 -7.89 -2.16 -5.22
CA VAL A 367 -7.48 -0.97 -4.46
C VAL A 367 -7.65 0.31 -5.29
N VAL A 368 -7.25 0.27 -6.56
CA VAL A 368 -7.39 1.41 -7.48
C VAL A 368 -8.86 1.74 -7.76
N CYS A 369 -9.72 0.73 -7.90
CA CYS A 369 -11.16 0.93 -8.09
C CYS A 369 -11.88 1.46 -6.83
N ASP A 370 -11.20 1.56 -5.69
CA ASP A 370 -11.72 2.14 -4.45
C ASP A 370 -11.02 3.47 -4.08
N ASP A 371 -10.35 4.12 -5.04
CA ASP A 371 -9.59 5.38 -4.85
C ASP A 371 -8.59 5.33 -3.68
N LYS A 372 -7.97 4.17 -3.49
CA LYS A 372 -6.89 3.96 -2.53
C LYS A 372 -5.59 3.62 -3.24
N GLU A 373 -4.49 3.69 -2.49
CA GLU A 373 -3.15 3.40 -2.98
C GLU A 373 -2.55 2.25 -2.17
N LEU A 374 -1.88 1.35 -2.87
CA LEU A 374 -1.07 0.29 -2.28
C LEU A 374 0.31 0.86 -1.94
N GLU A 375 0.61 1.02 -0.64
CA GLU A 375 1.88 1.59 -0.16
C GLU A 375 2.98 0.53 -0.02
N ASP A 376 2.64 -0.67 0.44
CA ASP A 376 3.58 -1.79 0.54
C ASP A 376 2.90 -3.12 0.21
N TYR A 377 3.68 -4.05 -0.34
CA TYR A 377 3.27 -5.41 -0.63
C TYR A 377 4.43 -6.37 -0.33
N MET A 378 4.29 -7.16 0.72
CA MET A 378 5.34 -8.06 1.19
C MET A 378 4.83 -9.49 1.32
N PRO A 379 5.06 -10.34 0.32
CA PRO A 379 4.75 -11.76 0.42
C PRO A 379 5.68 -12.45 1.43
N ARG A 380 5.18 -13.48 2.09
CA ARG A 380 5.92 -14.17 3.14
C ARG A 380 7.30 -14.65 2.71
N TYR A 381 7.42 -15.21 1.49
CA TYR A 381 8.70 -15.74 0.99
C TYR A 381 9.77 -14.67 0.79
N ALA A 382 9.36 -13.42 0.59
CA ALA A 382 10.27 -12.29 0.39
C ALA A 382 10.54 -11.50 1.69
N ASN A 383 9.82 -11.78 2.79
CA ASN A 383 9.95 -11.01 4.03
C ASN A 383 11.22 -11.39 4.80
N PRO A 384 12.24 -10.48 4.88
CA PRO A 384 13.49 -10.75 5.57
C PRO A 384 13.30 -10.92 7.08
N ALA A 385 12.34 -10.22 7.69
CA ALA A 385 12.07 -10.35 9.13
C ALA A 385 11.64 -11.77 9.52
N ILE A 386 11.02 -12.52 8.59
CA ILE A 386 10.63 -13.92 8.80
C ILE A 386 11.75 -14.88 8.39
N ASN A 387 12.35 -14.68 7.20
CA ASN A 387 13.14 -15.70 6.53
C ASN A 387 14.62 -15.67 6.89
N PHE A 388 15.18 -14.50 7.24
CA PHE A 388 16.61 -14.34 7.50
C PHE A 388 17.15 -15.34 8.54
N ALA A 389 16.49 -15.48 9.68
CA ALA A 389 16.88 -16.41 10.72
C ALA A 389 16.80 -17.88 10.25
N THR A 390 15.75 -18.22 9.49
CA THR A 390 15.55 -19.58 8.97
C THR A 390 16.59 -19.94 7.91
N ASP A 391 16.94 -19.00 7.04
CA ASP A 391 17.94 -19.17 5.98
C ASP A 391 19.35 -19.32 6.56
N ASP A 392 19.68 -18.52 7.58
CA ASP A 392 20.94 -18.61 8.30
C ASP A 392 21.08 -19.96 9.01
N MET A 393 20.05 -20.37 9.77
CA MET A 393 20.01 -21.71 10.40
C MET A 393 20.08 -22.84 9.37
N GLY A 394 19.47 -22.65 8.19
CA GLY A 394 19.54 -23.59 7.06
C GLY A 394 20.95 -23.72 6.51
N SER A 395 21.64 -22.60 6.34
CA SER A 395 23.05 -22.53 5.90
C SER A 395 23.98 -23.17 6.90
N ASP A 396 23.81 -22.90 8.19
CA ASP A 396 24.58 -23.50 9.26
C ASP A 396 24.39 -25.03 9.33
N LYS A 397 23.14 -25.48 9.18
CA LYS A 397 22.82 -26.92 9.10
C LYS A 397 23.49 -27.58 7.90
N ALA A 398 23.53 -26.94 6.72
CA ALA A 398 24.17 -27.47 5.54
C ALA A 398 25.69 -27.53 5.72
N MET A 399 26.32 -26.48 6.24
CA MET A 399 27.75 -26.41 6.52
C MET A 399 28.14 -27.44 7.60
N GLY A 400 27.35 -27.55 8.67
CA GLY A 400 27.54 -28.55 9.70
C GLY A 400 27.42 -29.98 9.18
N GLY A 401 26.51 -30.22 8.22
CA GLY A 401 26.36 -31.48 7.51
C GLY A 401 27.62 -31.89 6.74
N VAL A 402 28.20 -30.97 5.95
CA VAL A 402 29.45 -31.21 5.22
C VAL A 402 30.60 -31.47 6.19
N LEU A 403 30.71 -30.71 7.28
CA LEU A 403 31.73 -30.95 8.29
C LEU A 403 31.59 -32.34 8.93
N LEU A 404 30.35 -32.75 9.24
CA LEU A 404 30.06 -34.09 9.75
C LEU A 404 30.51 -35.19 8.81
N ASP A 405 30.23 -35.06 7.51
CA ASP A 405 30.66 -36.04 6.47
C ASP A 405 32.17 -36.14 6.40
N ILE A 406 32.91 -35.04 6.45
CA ILE A 406 34.35 -35.01 6.48
C ILE A 406 34.88 -35.71 7.75
N LEU A 407 34.31 -35.42 8.92
CA LEU A 407 34.68 -36.05 10.17
C LEU A 407 34.43 -37.57 10.16
N ILE A 408 33.31 -38.03 9.60
CA ILE A 408 33.00 -39.46 9.44
C ILE A 408 34.08 -40.16 8.59
N VAL A 409 34.50 -39.58 7.48
CA VAL A 409 35.57 -40.12 6.62
C VAL A 409 36.90 -40.18 7.37
N ILE A 410 37.28 -39.13 8.08
CA ILE A 410 38.51 -39.08 8.87
C ILE A 410 38.47 -40.16 9.98
N ILE A 411 37.38 -40.27 10.71
CA ILE A 411 37.20 -41.26 11.77
C ILE A 411 37.26 -42.68 11.19
N ALA A 412 36.60 -42.93 10.06
CA ALA A 412 36.66 -44.24 9.37
C ALA A 412 38.11 -44.61 9.00
N PHE A 413 38.90 -43.65 8.50
CA PHE A 413 40.30 -43.85 8.20
C PHE A 413 41.13 -44.14 9.47
N ILE A 414 40.95 -43.38 10.54
CA ILE A 414 41.64 -43.58 11.82
C ILE A 414 41.34 -44.96 12.37
N PHE A 415 40.09 -45.42 12.35
CA PHE A 415 39.74 -46.77 12.81
C PHE A 415 40.33 -47.86 11.92
N ALA A 416 40.32 -47.68 10.59
CA ALA A 416 40.95 -48.62 9.68
C ALA A 416 42.45 -48.80 9.96
N VAL A 417 43.18 -47.70 10.21
CA VAL A 417 44.60 -47.72 10.59
C VAL A 417 44.81 -48.34 11.96
N THR A 418 43.98 -47.98 12.95
CA THR A 418 44.08 -48.48 14.32
C THR A 418 43.89 -49.97 14.39
N ILE A 419 42.81 -50.51 13.79
CA ILE A 419 42.54 -51.93 13.78
C ILE A 419 43.61 -52.71 13.00
N SER A 420 44.09 -52.17 11.88
CA SER A 420 45.20 -52.74 11.14
C SER A 420 46.47 -52.84 11.98
N ASN A 421 46.83 -51.78 12.71
CA ASN A 421 47.98 -51.74 13.62
C ASN A 421 47.82 -52.71 14.80
N THR A 422 46.63 -52.86 15.35
CA THR A 422 46.33 -53.81 16.43
C THR A 422 46.56 -55.24 15.95
N ILE A 423 46.04 -55.58 14.77
CA ILE A 423 46.24 -56.93 14.18
C ILE A 423 47.73 -57.20 13.87
N VAL A 424 48.49 -56.20 13.42
CA VAL A 424 49.93 -56.32 13.20
C VAL A 424 50.70 -56.52 14.51
N LYS A 425 50.37 -55.77 15.57
CA LYS A 425 50.98 -55.92 16.88
C LYS A 425 50.71 -57.31 17.50
N GLU A 426 49.50 -57.80 17.30
CA GLU A 426 49.08 -59.12 17.82
C GLU A 426 49.30 -60.27 16.83
N ALA A 427 50.06 -60.05 15.77
CA ALA A 427 50.29 -61.03 14.70
C ALA A 427 50.79 -62.41 15.20
N SER A 428 51.72 -62.40 16.16
CA SER A 428 52.22 -63.64 16.77
C SER A 428 51.10 -64.44 17.49
N THR A 429 50.30 -63.78 18.28
CA THR A 429 49.16 -64.37 18.98
C THR A 429 48.12 -64.93 18.01
N ILE A 430 47.78 -64.15 16.97
CA ILE A 430 46.88 -64.57 15.91
C ILE A 430 47.41 -65.77 15.16
N GLY A 431 48.71 -65.75 14.84
CA GLY A 431 49.36 -66.87 14.19
C GLY A 431 49.31 -68.16 15.01
N THR A 432 49.58 -68.08 16.32
CA THR A 432 49.51 -69.19 17.25
C THR A 432 48.09 -69.75 17.39
N LEU A 433 47.11 -68.87 17.60
CA LEU A 433 45.70 -69.28 17.71
C LEU A 433 45.23 -69.97 16.43
N ARG A 434 45.59 -69.47 15.28
CA ARG A 434 45.24 -70.10 13.99
C ARG A 434 45.95 -71.41 13.78
N ALA A 435 47.19 -71.55 14.24
CA ALA A 435 47.91 -72.82 14.24
C ALA A 435 47.30 -73.83 15.20
N SER A 436 46.71 -73.39 16.29
CA SER A 436 45.97 -74.21 17.29
C SER A 436 44.57 -74.60 16.86
N GLY A 437 44.12 -74.18 15.65
CA GLY A 437 42.83 -74.60 15.08
C GLY A 437 41.70 -73.58 15.12
N TYR A 438 41.93 -72.35 15.62
CA TYR A 438 40.93 -71.29 15.55
C TYR A 438 40.61 -70.92 14.10
N THR A 439 39.32 -70.78 13.81
CA THR A 439 38.85 -70.39 12.49
C THR A 439 39.03 -68.89 12.23
N ARG A 440 39.04 -68.46 10.94
CA ARG A 440 39.09 -67.06 10.57
C ARG A 440 37.87 -66.28 11.11
N GLY A 441 36.69 -66.93 11.10
CA GLY A 441 35.45 -66.34 11.57
C GLY A 441 35.46 -66.01 13.06
N GLU A 442 36.01 -66.89 13.89
CA GLU A 442 36.13 -66.69 15.34
C GLU A 442 37.04 -65.49 15.64
N LEU A 443 38.17 -65.37 14.94
CA LEU A 443 39.07 -64.26 15.10
C LEU A 443 38.46 -62.94 14.59
N VAL A 444 37.78 -62.98 13.43
CA VAL A 444 37.03 -61.80 12.93
C VAL A 444 36.01 -61.33 13.97
N ARG A 445 35.23 -62.24 14.54
CA ARG A 445 34.26 -61.92 15.57
C ARG A 445 34.91 -61.35 16.85
N HIS A 446 36.04 -61.86 17.23
CA HIS A 446 36.77 -61.34 18.40
C HIS A 446 37.30 -59.90 18.16
N TYR A 447 37.98 -59.66 17.04
CA TYR A 447 38.58 -58.35 16.76
C TYR A 447 37.59 -57.27 16.37
N ILE A 448 36.37 -57.61 15.89
CA ILE A 448 35.32 -56.65 15.60
C ILE A 448 34.52 -56.24 16.84
N SER A 449 34.47 -57.11 17.90
CA SER A 449 33.67 -56.85 19.07
C SER A 449 34.03 -55.53 19.78
N MET A 450 35.33 -55.28 19.93
CA MET A 450 35.81 -54.06 20.62
C MET A 450 35.46 -52.77 19.88
N PRO A 451 35.75 -52.61 18.58
CA PRO A 451 35.32 -51.47 17.81
C PRO A 451 33.78 -51.24 17.86
N VAL A 452 33.00 -52.31 17.76
CA VAL A 452 31.52 -52.22 17.84
C VAL A 452 31.06 -51.70 19.19
N ILE A 453 31.57 -52.27 20.29
CA ILE A 453 31.21 -51.81 21.64
C ILE A 453 31.59 -50.35 21.85
N VAL A 454 32.81 -49.98 21.49
CA VAL A 454 33.28 -48.57 21.62
C VAL A 454 32.40 -47.63 20.81
N THR A 455 32.07 -47.98 19.56
CA THR A 455 31.24 -47.14 18.68
C THR A 455 29.82 -46.97 19.23
N LEU A 456 29.22 -48.08 19.73
CA LEU A 456 27.87 -48.03 20.31
C LEU A 456 27.85 -47.18 21.61
N LEU A 457 28.85 -47.32 22.47
CA LEU A 457 28.97 -46.51 23.67
C LEU A 457 29.21 -45.03 23.32
N ALA A 458 30.06 -44.74 22.36
CA ALA A 458 30.31 -43.37 21.89
C ALA A 458 29.06 -42.75 21.27
N ALA A 459 28.30 -43.52 20.47
CA ALA A 459 27.03 -43.09 19.91
C ALA A 459 25.98 -42.78 21.01
N CYS A 460 25.89 -43.62 22.03
CA CYS A 460 25.00 -43.42 23.16
C CYS A 460 25.37 -42.12 23.93
N VAL A 461 26.63 -41.98 24.32
CA VAL A 461 27.13 -40.80 25.03
C VAL A 461 26.98 -39.54 24.16
N GLY A 462 27.30 -39.62 22.87
CA GLY A 462 27.16 -38.52 21.93
C GLY A 462 25.71 -38.03 21.80
N ASN A 463 24.75 -38.94 21.70
CA ASN A 463 23.32 -38.60 21.69
C ASN A 463 22.88 -37.93 22.99
N ILE A 464 23.25 -38.47 24.14
CA ILE A 464 22.92 -37.88 25.45
C ILE A 464 23.46 -36.47 25.54
N LEU A 465 24.73 -36.26 25.24
CA LEU A 465 25.38 -34.94 25.27
C LEU A 465 24.79 -33.98 24.22
N GLY A 466 24.48 -34.48 23.02
CA GLY A 466 23.87 -33.70 21.94
C GLY A 466 22.50 -33.13 22.34
N TYR A 467 21.62 -33.99 22.88
CA TYR A 467 20.27 -33.57 23.29
C TYR A 467 20.19 -32.86 24.65
N THR A 468 21.25 -32.84 25.43
CA THR A 468 21.23 -32.17 26.76
C THR A 468 22.13 -30.93 26.79
N VAL A 469 23.42 -31.08 26.57
CA VAL A 469 24.42 -30.02 26.72
C VAL A 469 24.56 -29.18 25.44
N PHE A 470 24.93 -29.83 24.33
CA PHE A 470 25.28 -29.10 23.11
C PHE A 470 24.05 -28.43 22.46
N LYS A 471 22.87 -29.06 22.56
CA LYS A 471 21.62 -28.43 22.15
C LYS A 471 21.42 -27.08 22.83
N ASN A 472 21.59 -27.00 24.16
CA ASN A 472 21.36 -25.77 24.89
C ASN A 472 22.39 -24.67 24.53
N VAL A 473 23.64 -25.06 24.22
CA VAL A 473 24.65 -24.12 23.73
C VAL A 473 24.23 -23.52 22.39
N VAL A 474 23.82 -24.37 21.43
CA VAL A 474 23.39 -23.91 20.10
C VAL A 474 22.10 -23.07 20.19
N VAL A 475 21.11 -23.51 20.97
CA VAL A 475 19.90 -22.74 21.20
C VAL A 475 20.23 -21.37 21.77
N GLY A 476 21.12 -21.29 22.79
CA GLY A 476 21.56 -20.01 23.35
C GLY A 476 22.23 -19.07 22.33
N MET A 477 23.04 -19.62 21.40
CA MET A 477 23.62 -18.82 20.31
C MET A 477 22.54 -18.18 19.43
N TYR A 478 21.54 -18.96 18.99
CA TYR A 478 20.48 -18.42 18.16
C TYR A 478 19.54 -17.47 18.91
N TYR A 479 19.28 -17.70 20.20
CA TYR A 479 18.50 -16.78 21.03
C TYR A 479 19.20 -15.44 21.26
N ASN A 480 20.53 -15.42 21.28
CA ASN A 480 21.30 -14.18 21.35
C ASN A 480 21.34 -13.42 20.01
N SER A 481 21.06 -14.11 18.90
CA SER A 481 21.14 -13.53 17.56
C SER A 481 19.79 -13.17 16.97
N TYR A 482 18.69 -13.81 17.42
CA TYR A 482 17.36 -13.71 16.83
C TYR A 482 16.27 -13.62 17.89
N SER A 483 15.14 -12.98 17.52
CA SER A 483 13.92 -12.99 18.31
C SER A 483 13.12 -14.27 18.00
N LEU A 484 13.29 -15.27 18.84
CA LEU A 484 12.70 -16.59 18.63
C LEU A 484 11.68 -16.92 19.71
N PRO A 485 10.61 -17.65 19.38
CA PRO A 485 9.64 -18.16 20.35
C PRO A 485 10.25 -19.24 21.24
N THR A 486 9.52 -19.67 22.27
CA THR A 486 10.00 -20.69 23.21
C THR A 486 10.44 -21.97 22.50
N TYR A 487 11.69 -22.37 22.72
CA TYR A 487 12.27 -23.56 22.11
C TYR A 487 11.58 -24.83 22.61
N GLN A 488 11.15 -25.68 21.69
CA GLN A 488 10.65 -27.01 21.99
C GLN A 488 11.56 -28.07 21.40
N THR A 489 12.01 -29.02 22.25
CA THR A 489 12.84 -30.12 21.79
C THR A 489 11.99 -31.15 21.06
N VAL A 490 12.21 -31.28 19.76
CA VAL A 490 11.57 -32.31 18.92
C VAL A 490 12.61 -33.34 18.51
N TRP A 491 12.30 -34.64 18.64
CA TRP A 491 13.16 -35.69 18.13
C TRP A 491 13.16 -35.68 16.60
N ASN A 492 14.37 -35.54 16.01
CA ASN A 492 14.56 -35.50 14.56
C ASN A 492 15.12 -36.86 14.08
N PRO A 493 14.33 -37.69 13.36
CA PRO A 493 14.77 -38.98 12.83
C PRO A 493 15.93 -38.86 11.86
N ASP A 494 15.93 -37.85 10.99
CA ASP A 494 16.99 -37.60 10.00
C ASP A 494 18.34 -37.28 10.66
N ALA A 495 18.31 -36.41 11.68
CA ALA A 495 19.51 -36.09 12.45
C ALA A 495 20.05 -37.36 13.13
N PHE A 496 19.20 -38.16 13.79
CA PHE A 496 19.59 -39.40 14.41
C PHE A 496 20.15 -40.42 13.39
N PHE A 497 19.55 -40.52 12.22
CA PHE A 497 20.05 -41.40 11.16
C PHE A 497 21.44 -40.98 10.68
N LYS A 498 21.64 -39.70 10.39
CA LYS A 498 22.92 -39.18 9.91
C LYS A 498 24.04 -39.20 10.95
N THR A 499 23.71 -38.89 12.22
CA THR A 499 24.74 -38.74 13.27
C THR A 499 25.02 -40.05 14.01
N THR A 500 24.11 -41.01 13.97
CA THR A 500 24.22 -42.27 14.73
C THR A 500 24.28 -43.48 13.80
N ILE A 501 23.26 -43.70 12.98
CA ILE A 501 23.16 -44.96 12.19
C ILE A 501 24.24 -45.01 11.13
N ILE A 502 24.43 -43.93 10.32
CA ILE A 502 25.44 -43.93 9.28
C ILE A 502 26.86 -44.13 9.83
N PRO A 503 27.34 -43.38 10.86
CA PRO A 503 28.65 -43.61 11.45
C PRO A 503 28.84 -45.01 12.00
N VAL A 504 27.84 -45.57 12.73
CA VAL A 504 27.92 -46.95 13.29
C VAL A 504 28.04 -47.97 12.18
N VAL A 505 27.22 -47.91 11.14
CA VAL A 505 27.24 -48.84 10.00
C VAL A 505 28.56 -48.70 9.24
N LEU A 506 29.01 -47.49 8.96
CA LEU A 506 30.28 -47.24 8.25
C LEU A 506 31.46 -47.78 9.03
N MET A 507 31.49 -47.56 10.33
CA MET A 507 32.53 -48.08 11.23
C MET A 507 32.56 -49.58 11.24
N LEU A 508 31.38 -50.24 11.32
CA LEU A 508 31.27 -51.69 11.28
C LEU A 508 31.78 -52.25 9.94
N VAL A 509 31.35 -51.64 8.82
CA VAL A 509 31.76 -52.08 7.47
C VAL A 509 33.26 -51.90 7.26
N VAL A 510 33.83 -50.73 7.60
CA VAL A 510 35.26 -50.45 7.43
C VAL A 510 36.11 -51.38 8.27
N ASN A 511 35.80 -51.58 9.57
CA ASN A 511 36.52 -52.50 10.43
C ASN A 511 36.44 -53.93 9.93
N LEU A 512 35.21 -54.38 9.57
CA LEU A 512 35.00 -55.72 9.03
C LEU A 512 35.83 -55.98 7.77
N ILE A 513 35.84 -55.06 6.83
CA ILE A 513 36.64 -55.16 5.60
C ILE A 513 38.15 -55.30 5.93
N VAL A 514 38.65 -54.43 6.82
CA VAL A 514 40.05 -54.44 7.22
C VAL A 514 40.43 -55.72 7.91
N ILE A 515 39.64 -56.18 8.90
CA ILE A 515 39.87 -57.41 9.65
C ILE A 515 39.83 -58.62 8.73
N ILE A 516 38.79 -58.77 7.89
CA ILE A 516 38.70 -59.88 6.91
C ILE A 516 39.89 -59.91 5.97
N LYS A 517 40.30 -58.72 5.46
CA LYS A 517 41.46 -58.61 4.57
C LYS A 517 42.75 -59.02 5.27
N MET A 518 42.97 -58.61 6.50
CA MET A 518 44.13 -58.99 7.31
C MET A 518 44.11 -60.48 7.65
N MET A 519 42.94 -61.07 8.04
CA MET A 519 42.81 -62.49 8.39
C MET A 519 42.98 -63.46 7.18
N ARG A 520 43.08 -62.94 5.94
CA ARG A 520 43.39 -63.76 4.75
C ARG A 520 44.83 -64.27 4.74
N HIS A 521 45.77 -63.66 5.53
CA HIS A 521 47.13 -64.13 5.65
C HIS A 521 47.20 -65.52 6.28
N THR A 522 48.26 -66.29 5.92
CA THR A 522 48.49 -67.65 6.46
C THR A 522 49.01 -67.56 7.91
N PRO A 523 48.85 -68.62 8.77
CA PRO A 523 49.44 -68.67 10.09
C PRO A 523 50.93 -68.39 10.10
N LEU A 524 51.66 -68.90 9.10
CA LEU A 524 53.10 -68.69 8.95
C LEU A 524 53.46 -67.22 8.66
N GLN A 525 52.68 -66.51 7.84
CA GLN A 525 52.83 -65.06 7.60
C GLN A 525 52.60 -64.23 8.87
N PHE A 526 51.66 -64.61 9.69
CA PHE A 526 51.43 -63.97 10.98
C PHE A 526 52.61 -64.21 11.94
N LEU A 527 53.12 -65.44 12.08
CA LEU A 527 54.23 -65.75 12.95
C LEU A 527 55.57 -65.08 12.46
N ARG A 528 55.74 -64.87 11.17
CA ARG A 528 56.90 -64.17 10.59
C ARG A 528 56.73 -62.68 10.52
N HIS A 529 55.63 -62.13 11.00
CA HIS A 529 55.25 -60.69 10.87
C HIS A 529 55.31 -60.21 9.38
N ASP A 530 55.12 -61.10 8.38
CA ASP A 530 55.14 -60.76 6.96
C ASP A 530 53.71 -60.46 6.47
N LEU A 531 53.11 -59.41 7.05
CA LEU A 531 51.76 -59.00 6.77
C LEU A 531 51.69 -57.85 5.75
N LYS A 532 52.84 -57.24 5.40
CA LYS A 532 52.90 -56.21 4.36
C LYS A 532 53.14 -56.89 3.03
N LYS A 533 52.23 -56.77 2.08
CA LYS A 533 52.49 -57.10 0.69
C LYS A 533 53.62 -56.20 0.18
N THR A 534 54.84 -56.73 0.10
CA THR A 534 55.90 -56.08 -0.64
C THR A 534 55.47 -56.07 -2.10
N LYS A 535 55.03 -54.87 -2.59
CA LYS A 535 54.88 -54.73 -4.05
C LYS A 535 56.21 -55.10 -4.67
N ARG A 536 56.27 -56.21 -5.40
CA ARG A 536 57.42 -56.53 -6.27
C ARG A 536 57.64 -55.23 -7.08
N LYS A 537 58.75 -54.53 -6.80
CA LYS A 537 59.21 -53.45 -7.66
C LYS A 537 59.35 -54.08 -9.03
N LYS A 538 58.55 -53.69 -10.01
CA LYS A 538 58.81 -53.99 -11.41
C LYS A 538 60.24 -53.52 -11.66
N ALA A 539 61.16 -54.45 -11.99
CA ALA A 539 62.48 -54.08 -12.38
C ALA A 539 62.40 -53.08 -13.54
N MET A 540 62.96 -51.91 -13.31
CA MET A 540 63.02 -50.88 -14.33
C MET A 540 63.83 -51.51 -15.52
N ARG A 541 63.13 -51.76 -16.63
CA ARG A 541 63.81 -52.13 -17.87
C ARG A 541 64.61 -50.92 -18.29
N LEU A 542 65.92 -51.00 -18.09
CA LEU A 542 66.84 -50.02 -18.68
C LEU A 542 66.75 -50.14 -20.22
N PRO A 543 66.64 -49.00 -20.91
CA PRO A 543 66.70 -49.02 -22.37
C PRO A 543 68.01 -49.65 -22.78
N LYS A 544 67.97 -50.66 -23.66
CA LYS A 544 69.21 -51.18 -24.35
C LYS A 544 69.66 -50.06 -25.27
N TRP A 545 70.70 -49.35 -24.83
CA TRP A 545 71.53 -48.55 -25.75
C TRP A 545 72.54 -49.48 -26.35
N SER A 546 72.41 -49.80 -27.64
CA SER A 546 73.47 -50.38 -28.49
C SER A 546 74.00 -49.28 -29.35
#